data_3331048745c233d9d656daa0e01740e1
#
_entry.id   3331048745c233d9d656daa0e01740e1
#
_cell.length_a   1.000
_cell.length_b   1.000
_cell.length_c   1.000
_cell.angle_alpha   90.00
_cell.angle_beta   90.00
_cell.angle_gamma   90.00
#
_symmetry.space_group_name_H-M   'P 1'
#
loop_
_entity.id
_entity.type
_entity.pdbx_description
1 polymer ?
#
loop_
_entity_poly.entity_id
_entity_poly.type
_entity_poly.pdbx_seq_one_letter_code
_entity_poly.pdbx_strand_id
1 'polypeptide(L)'
;MDVVTGATGMLGNSLVRELLKNKRKIRVLIRKTSDVTCFNDCSPYIEYFTGDVLDLNSLNLAFEGAEFVYHLASEVSILPRPDKTLEKVNCEGTKNVIKACINNNVKRLIYTSSIHIFKEPPLYKKSAIVNKIINEDLEIDLNHPFGPYNQTKAAATIEVLNAVRQNPDFDAVILCPTAILGPYDFKISNLGYLILNYCKGKQRIIIDGAYDFVDARDVAIGHILAADKGKRGEMYILSGYRVEIPELIKMLAKITGLNLHVFKIPYWIIYPLSFIAPLYYKITNTKPLFTTYSIKTVKSNSFISHKKATEQLGYNPRPLHETLNDILNWFKEENFC
;
A
#
# COMPACT_ATOMS: atom_id res chain seq x y z
N MET A 1 17.37 8.46 -14.92
CA MET A 1 15.91 8.54 -15.04
C MET A 1 15.28 7.57 -14.04
N ASP A 2 14.17 7.93 -13.42
CA ASP A 2 13.43 7.08 -12.49
C ASP A 2 12.19 6.51 -13.18
N VAL A 3 11.99 5.20 -13.11
CA VAL A 3 10.82 4.54 -13.70
C VAL A 3 9.86 4.10 -12.60
N VAL A 4 8.57 4.42 -12.76
CA VAL A 4 7.52 4.07 -11.79
C VAL A 4 6.48 3.19 -12.44
N THR A 5 6.30 1.97 -11.92
CA THR A 5 5.17 1.11 -12.27
C THR A 5 4.06 1.27 -11.24
N GLY A 6 2.80 1.17 -11.64
CA GLY A 6 1.67 1.39 -10.73
C GLY A 6 1.44 2.86 -10.36
N ALA A 7 1.95 3.79 -11.16
CA ALA A 7 1.91 5.24 -10.91
C ALA A 7 0.50 5.81 -10.72
N THR A 8 -0.53 5.24 -11.37
CA THR A 8 -1.93 5.73 -11.27
C THR A 8 -2.69 5.28 -10.01
N GLY A 9 -2.04 4.53 -9.11
CA GLY A 9 -2.57 4.25 -7.76
C GLY A 9 -2.25 5.40 -6.80
N MET A 10 -2.92 5.47 -5.63
CA MET A 10 -2.71 6.52 -4.62
C MET A 10 -1.24 6.68 -4.24
N LEU A 11 -0.56 5.59 -3.86
CA LEU A 11 0.87 5.64 -3.51
C LEU A 11 1.73 6.02 -4.71
N GLY A 12 1.45 5.46 -5.90
CA GLY A 12 2.20 5.77 -7.12
C GLY A 12 2.07 7.22 -7.53
N ASN A 13 0.87 7.79 -7.42
CA ASN A 13 0.63 9.22 -7.66
C ASN A 13 1.38 10.10 -6.67
N SER A 14 1.33 9.76 -5.38
CA SER A 14 2.10 10.45 -4.34
C SER A 14 3.61 10.38 -4.62
N LEU A 15 4.13 9.21 -5.04
CA LEU A 15 5.54 9.04 -5.36
C LEU A 15 5.98 9.87 -6.57
N VAL A 16 5.18 9.88 -7.65
CA VAL A 16 5.46 10.71 -8.84
C VAL A 16 5.57 12.18 -8.44
N ARG A 17 4.65 12.68 -7.63
CA ARG A 17 4.67 14.08 -7.16
C ARG A 17 5.88 14.38 -6.28
N GLU A 18 6.25 13.49 -5.37
CA GLU A 18 7.44 13.68 -4.53
C GLU A 18 8.74 13.60 -5.35
N LEU A 19 8.83 12.72 -6.34
CA LEU A 19 9.97 12.68 -7.26
C LEU A 19 10.09 13.98 -8.08
N LEU A 20 8.97 14.54 -8.58
CA LEU A 20 8.96 15.83 -9.29
C LEU A 20 9.42 16.98 -8.40
N LYS A 21 8.99 17.06 -7.13
CA LYS A 21 9.48 18.04 -6.16
C LYS A 21 10.99 17.95 -5.97
N ASN A 22 11.55 16.75 -6.06
CA ASN A 22 12.99 16.50 -6.00
C ASN A 22 13.69 16.67 -7.37
N LYS A 23 13.00 17.23 -8.38
CA LYS A 23 13.53 17.51 -9.74
C LYS A 23 14.05 16.26 -10.46
N ARG A 24 13.52 15.09 -10.14
CA ARG A 24 13.88 13.83 -10.80
C ARG A 24 13.22 13.76 -12.17
N LYS A 25 13.90 13.18 -13.15
CA LYS A 25 13.29 12.83 -14.45
C LYS A 25 12.53 11.51 -14.29
N ILE A 26 11.26 11.51 -14.67
CA ILE A 26 10.36 10.38 -14.38
C ILE A 26 9.77 9.84 -15.67
N ARG A 27 9.80 8.51 -15.78
CA ARG A 27 9.00 7.73 -16.73
C ARG A 27 7.97 6.91 -15.96
N VAL A 28 6.69 6.98 -16.33
CA VAL A 28 5.64 6.15 -15.75
C VAL A 28 5.23 5.05 -16.71
N LEU A 29 5.23 3.80 -16.23
CA LEU A 29 4.68 2.67 -16.99
C LEU A 29 3.17 2.65 -16.82
N ILE A 30 2.44 2.82 -17.91
CA ILE A 30 0.99 2.81 -17.98
C ILE A 30 0.48 1.75 -18.94
N ARG A 31 -0.66 1.13 -18.65
CA ARG A 31 -1.36 0.26 -19.58
C ARG A 31 -2.16 1.12 -20.58
N LYS A 32 -2.46 0.61 -21.77
CA LYS A 32 -3.32 1.28 -22.75
C LYS A 32 -4.68 1.73 -22.20
N THR A 33 -5.17 1.02 -21.18
CA THR A 33 -6.45 1.29 -20.51
C THR A 33 -6.30 2.15 -19.25
N SER A 34 -5.10 2.63 -18.93
CA SER A 34 -4.88 3.44 -17.73
C SER A 34 -5.48 4.83 -17.90
N ASP A 35 -6.26 5.26 -16.92
CA ASP A 35 -6.66 6.64 -16.78
C ASP A 35 -5.50 7.44 -16.18
N VAL A 36 -5.03 8.44 -16.91
CA VAL A 36 -3.91 9.32 -16.50
C VAL A 36 -4.36 10.72 -16.11
N THR A 37 -5.66 10.96 -16.05
CA THR A 37 -6.24 12.27 -15.65
C THR A 37 -5.79 12.71 -14.27
N CYS A 38 -5.43 11.76 -13.40
CA CYS A 38 -4.83 12.01 -12.09
C CYS A 38 -3.49 12.77 -12.14
N PHE A 39 -2.91 12.98 -13.32
CA PHE A 39 -1.67 13.73 -13.54
C PHE A 39 -1.84 15.01 -14.36
N ASN A 40 -3.08 15.46 -14.64
CA ASN A 40 -3.33 16.61 -15.51
C ASN A 40 -2.55 17.87 -15.11
N ASP A 41 -2.37 18.09 -13.81
CA ASP A 41 -1.65 19.21 -13.23
C ASP A 41 -0.11 19.12 -13.37
N CYS A 42 0.44 17.94 -13.57
CA CYS A 42 1.90 17.71 -13.67
C CYS A 42 2.32 16.93 -14.92
N SER A 43 1.40 16.63 -15.83
CA SER A 43 1.62 15.85 -17.06
C SER A 43 2.82 16.30 -17.91
N PRO A 44 3.11 17.61 -18.09
CA PRO A 44 4.26 18.05 -18.90
C PRO A 44 5.63 17.61 -18.38
N TYR A 45 5.70 17.19 -17.12
CA TYR A 45 6.95 16.79 -16.46
C TYR A 45 7.13 15.27 -16.39
N ILE A 46 6.19 14.51 -17.00
CA ILE A 46 6.15 13.05 -16.92
C ILE A 46 6.29 12.45 -18.32
N GLU A 47 7.23 11.53 -18.47
CA GLU A 47 7.30 10.69 -19.66
C GLU A 47 6.37 9.47 -19.48
N TYR A 48 5.41 9.32 -20.39
CA TYR A 48 4.48 8.18 -20.39
C TYR A 48 4.99 7.08 -21.29
N PHE A 49 5.15 5.88 -20.76
CA PHE A 49 5.50 4.70 -21.53
C PHE A 49 4.39 3.65 -21.43
N THR A 50 3.85 3.23 -22.59
CA THR A 50 2.82 2.20 -22.62
C THR A 50 3.41 0.81 -22.55
N GLY A 51 3.07 0.04 -21.52
CA GLY A 51 3.53 -1.33 -21.32
C GLY A 51 2.76 -2.04 -20.21
N ASP A 52 3.10 -3.29 -19.96
CA ASP A 52 2.48 -4.12 -18.92
C ASP A 52 3.56 -4.90 -18.15
N VAL A 53 3.41 -5.03 -16.85
CA VAL A 53 4.32 -5.83 -16.01
C VAL A 53 4.35 -7.31 -16.41
N LEU A 54 3.33 -7.79 -17.11
CA LEU A 54 3.26 -9.14 -17.67
C LEU A 54 3.98 -9.29 -19.02
N ASP A 55 4.38 -8.18 -19.64
CA ASP A 55 5.13 -8.16 -20.91
C ASP A 55 6.59 -7.73 -20.69
N LEU A 56 7.49 -8.73 -20.62
CA LEU A 56 8.92 -8.50 -20.41
C LEU A 56 9.55 -7.62 -21.48
N ASN A 57 9.09 -7.71 -22.74
CA ASN A 57 9.64 -6.90 -23.81
C ASN A 57 9.30 -5.41 -23.60
N SER A 58 8.05 -5.11 -23.23
CA SER A 58 7.66 -3.75 -22.91
C SER A 58 8.41 -3.20 -21.68
N LEU A 59 8.70 -4.04 -20.68
CA LEU A 59 9.50 -3.65 -19.51
C LEU A 59 10.95 -3.37 -19.88
N ASN A 60 11.59 -4.21 -20.74
CA ASN A 60 12.95 -3.96 -21.18
C ASN A 60 13.07 -2.59 -21.86
N LEU A 61 12.15 -2.25 -22.75
CA LEU A 61 12.13 -0.94 -23.42
C LEU A 61 11.83 0.20 -22.40
N ALA A 62 10.89 -0.02 -21.47
CA ALA A 62 10.56 0.98 -20.48
C ALA A 62 11.72 1.29 -19.53
N PHE A 63 12.60 0.33 -19.27
CA PHE A 63 13.70 0.46 -18.31
C PHE A 63 15.02 0.87 -18.96
N GLU A 64 15.05 1.09 -20.28
CA GLU A 64 16.24 1.64 -20.94
C GLU A 64 16.64 2.98 -20.32
N GLY A 65 17.90 3.07 -19.85
CA GLY A 65 18.47 4.25 -19.20
C GLY A 65 17.88 4.57 -17.82
N ALA A 66 17.14 3.63 -17.21
CA ALA A 66 16.64 3.80 -15.86
C ALA A 66 17.79 3.70 -14.83
N GLU A 67 17.84 4.66 -13.91
CA GLU A 67 18.71 4.58 -12.73
C GLU A 67 18.01 3.82 -11.60
N PHE A 68 16.78 4.22 -11.29
CA PHE A 68 15.95 3.58 -10.28
C PHE A 68 14.64 3.09 -10.90
N VAL A 69 14.19 1.92 -10.46
CA VAL A 69 12.87 1.39 -10.78
C VAL A 69 12.07 1.25 -9.49
N TYR A 70 10.97 1.99 -9.40
CA TYR A 70 10.00 1.90 -8.31
C TYR A 70 8.86 0.99 -8.76
N HIS A 71 8.80 -0.21 -8.17
CA HIS A 71 7.78 -1.19 -8.53
C HIS A 71 6.64 -1.20 -7.51
N LEU A 72 5.57 -0.44 -7.84
CA LEU A 72 4.35 -0.33 -7.05
C LEU A 72 3.15 -1.02 -7.71
N ALA A 73 3.30 -1.45 -8.97
CA ALA A 73 2.23 -2.17 -9.66
C ALA A 73 1.88 -3.45 -8.91
N SER A 74 0.64 -3.55 -8.48
CA SER A 74 0.12 -4.70 -7.73
C SER A 74 -1.38 -4.76 -7.91
N GLU A 75 -1.93 -5.96 -8.00
CA GLU A 75 -3.36 -6.16 -7.84
C GLU A 75 -3.67 -6.35 -6.36
N VAL A 76 -4.68 -5.64 -5.87
CA VAL A 76 -5.12 -5.70 -4.46
C VAL A 76 -6.51 -6.28 -4.41
N SER A 77 -6.69 -7.40 -3.74
CA SER A 77 -8.01 -7.99 -3.52
C SER A 77 -8.23 -8.31 -2.04
N ILE A 78 -9.36 -7.86 -1.53
CA ILE A 78 -9.84 -8.22 -0.18
C ILE A 78 -10.81 -9.40 -0.21
N LEU A 79 -10.99 -10.03 -1.37
CA LEU A 79 -11.84 -11.20 -1.51
C LEU A 79 -11.07 -12.46 -1.10
N PRO A 80 -11.72 -13.41 -0.40
CA PRO A 80 -11.06 -14.59 0.13
C PRO A 80 -10.79 -15.69 -0.92
N ARG A 81 -11.18 -15.45 -2.18
CA ARG A 81 -11.04 -16.45 -3.25
C ARG A 81 -9.71 -16.30 -3.98
N PRO A 82 -9.06 -17.41 -4.38
CA PRO A 82 -7.92 -17.36 -5.28
C PRO A 82 -8.29 -16.62 -6.56
N ASP A 83 -7.48 -15.66 -6.93
CA ASP A 83 -7.62 -14.91 -8.17
C ASP A 83 -6.34 -15.09 -8.98
N LYS A 84 -6.46 -15.73 -10.16
CA LYS A 84 -5.33 -15.93 -11.07
C LYS A 84 -4.69 -14.63 -11.52
N THR A 85 -5.46 -13.54 -11.58
CA THR A 85 -4.96 -12.21 -11.92
C THR A 85 -4.01 -11.70 -10.84
N LEU A 86 -4.35 -11.93 -9.57
CA LEU A 86 -3.51 -11.59 -8.40
C LEU A 86 -2.13 -12.26 -8.49
N GLU A 87 -2.10 -13.57 -8.71
CA GLU A 87 -0.86 -14.32 -8.81
C GLU A 87 -0.03 -13.87 -10.03
N LYS A 88 -0.66 -13.70 -11.19
CA LYS A 88 0.01 -13.22 -12.39
C LYS A 88 0.64 -11.85 -12.16
N VAL A 89 -0.16 -10.84 -11.75
CA VAL A 89 0.34 -9.47 -11.61
C VAL A 89 1.38 -9.37 -10.49
N ASN A 90 1.09 -9.95 -9.32
CA ASN A 90 1.96 -9.77 -8.16
C ASN A 90 3.22 -10.65 -8.20
N CYS A 91 3.14 -11.88 -8.70
CA CYS A 91 4.28 -12.80 -8.73
C CYS A 91 4.98 -12.80 -10.09
N GLU A 92 4.27 -13.12 -11.20
CA GLU A 92 4.90 -13.16 -12.53
C GLU A 92 5.33 -11.76 -12.97
N GLY A 93 4.50 -10.72 -12.72
CA GLY A 93 4.83 -9.33 -12.99
C GLY A 93 6.10 -8.89 -12.27
N THR A 94 6.24 -9.22 -10.98
CA THR A 94 7.46 -8.91 -10.21
C THR A 94 8.69 -9.66 -10.76
N LYS A 95 8.56 -10.93 -11.16
CA LYS A 95 9.64 -11.68 -11.83
C LYS A 95 10.09 -11.01 -13.12
N ASN A 96 9.15 -10.53 -13.92
CA ASN A 96 9.49 -9.81 -15.16
C ASN A 96 10.18 -8.48 -14.87
N VAL A 97 9.73 -7.73 -13.86
CA VAL A 97 10.38 -6.48 -13.43
C VAL A 97 11.82 -6.75 -12.98
N ILE A 98 12.07 -7.79 -12.19
CA ILE A 98 13.41 -8.20 -11.78
C ILE A 98 14.27 -8.48 -13.00
N LYS A 99 13.78 -9.30 -13.95
CA LYS A 99 14.51 -9.64 -15.18
C LYS A 99 14.83 -8.39 -16.00
N ALA A 100 13.86 -7.50 -16.19
CA ALA A 100 14.06 -6.26 -16.93
C ALA A 100 15.07 -5.32 -16.24
N CYS A 101 15.07 -5.24 -14.90
CA CYS A 101 16.09 -4.49 -14.16
C CYS A 101 17.49 -5.06 -14.38
N ILE A 102 17.66 -6.39 -14.34
CA ILE A 102 18.94 -7.05 -14.59
C ILE A 102 19.38 -6.80 -16.03
N ASN A 103 18.51 -7.00 -17.02
CA ASN A 103 18.82 -6.81 -18.44
C ASN A 103 19.27 -5.38 -18.77
N ASN A 104 18.76 -4.38 -18.07
CA ASN A 104 19.06 -2.97 -18.30
C ASN A 104 20.09 -2.39 -17.33
N ASN A 105 20.73 -3.22 -16.49
CA ASN A 105 21.68 -2.78 -15.48
C ASN A 105 21.13 -1.64 -14.60
N VAL A 106 19.86 -1.75 -14.20
CA VAL A 106 19.23 -0.78 -13.33
C VAL A 106 19.99 -0.73 -12.00
N LYS A 107 20.36 0.47 -11.56
CA LYS A 107 21.17 0.66 -10.34
C LYS A 107 20.50 0.08 -9.10
N ARG A 108 19.17 0.26 -8.97
CA ARG A 108 18.41 -0.31 -7.85
C ARG A 108 16.93 -0.45 -8.17
N LEU A 109 16.37 -1.60 -7.78
CA LEU A 109 14.92 -1.82 -7.70
C LEU A 109 14.40 -1.45 -6.31
N ILE A 110 13.40 -0.58 -6.23
CA ILE A 110 12.66 -0.25 -5.01
C ILE A 110 11.31 -0.97 -5.10
N TYR A 111 11.18 -2.07 -4.37
CA TYR A 111 10.00 -2.94 -4.43
C TYR A 111 9.03 -2.64 -3.29
N THR A 112 7.78 -2.38 -3.61
CA THR A 112 6.71 -2.19 -2.62
C THR A 112 6.06 -3.53 -2.27
N SER A 113 6.34 -4.02 -1.09
CA SER A 113 5.71 -5.17 -0.47
C SER A 113 4.51 -4.76 0.39
N SER A 114 4.30 -5.38 1.52
CA SER A 114 3.24 -5.09 2.48
C SER A 114 3.67 -5.53 3.88
N ILE A 115 3.13 -4.87 4.92
CA ILE A 115 3.29 -5.32 6.30
C ILE A 115 2.75 -6.73 6.52
N HIS A 116 1.74 -7.13 5.76
CA HIS A 116 1.10 -8.44 5.88
C HIS A 116 1.87 -9.60 5.24
N ILE A 117 3.16 -9.44 4.97
CA ILE A 117 4.03 -10.56 4.61
C ILE A 117 4.63 -11.24 5.86
N PHE A 118 4.64 -10.57 7.00
CA PHE A 118 5.27 -11.07 8.22
C PHE A 118 4.35 -11.99 9.00
N LYS A 119 4.95 -13.00 9.64
CA LYS A 119 4.28 -13.90 10.57
C LYS A 119 3.93 -13.14 11.86
N GLU A 120 2.65 -12.84 12.05
CA GLU A 120 2.21 -12.02 13.17
C GLU A 120 2.35 -12.72 14.51
N PRO A 121 2.99 -12.09 15.52
CA PRO A 121 2.95 -12.58 16.90
C PRO A 121 1.51 -12.56 17.45
N PRO A 122 1.06 -13.60 18.16
CA PRO A 122 -0.31 -13.69 18.68
C PRO A 122 -0.58 -12.67 19.77
N LEU A 123 -1.67 -11.91 19.67
CA LEU A 123 -2.06 -10.86 20.63
C LEU A 123 -2.56 -11.38 21.99
N TYR A 124 -3.08 -12.60 22.03
CA TYR A 124 -3.76 -13.17 23.22
C TYR A 124 -2.85 -13.89 24.21
N LYS A 125 -1.58 -14.04 23.93
CA LYS A 125 -0.64 -14.53 24.95
C LYS A 125 -0.37 -13.42 25.96
N LYS A 126 -0.34 -13.74 27.27
CA LYS A 126 0.03 -12.84 28.38
C LYS A 126 1.52 -12.46 28.34
N SER A 127 2.04 -12.13 27.15
CA SER A 127 3.41 -11.66 26.96
C SER A 127 3.46 -10.14 27.01
N ALA A 128 4.58 -9.58 27.40
CA ALA A 128 4.81 -8.15 27.37
C ALA A 128 4.57 -7.59 25.95
N ILE A 129 4.15 -6.33 25.83
CA ILE A 129 3.88 -5.66 24.55
C ILE A 129 5.08 -5.75 23.61
N VAL A 130 6.29 -5.69 24.13
CA VAL A 130 7.55 -5.79 23.37
C VAL A 130 7.61 -7.06 22.50
N ASN A 131 7.06 -8.17 22.97
CA ASN A 131 7.03 -9.45 22.22
C ASN A 131 5.88 -9.52 21.19
N LYS A 132 5.15 -8.43 21.01
CA LYS A 132 4.02 -8.33 20.07
C LYS A 132 4.32 -7.38 18.92
N ILE A 133 5.46 -6.70 18.93
CA ILE A 133 5.82 -5.72 17.90
C ILE A 133 6.20 -6.46 16.62
N ILE A 134 5.58 -6.06 15.52
CA ILE A 134 5.97 -6.50 14.17
C ILE A 134 7.15 -5.62 13.74
N ASN A 135 8.25 -6.26 13.39
CA ASN A 135 9.46 -5.65 12.85
C ASN A 135 10.06 -6.52 11.73
N GLU A 136 11.13 -6.08 11.12
CA GLU A 136 11.78 -6.74 9.99
C GLU A 136 12.53 -8.03 10.34
N ASP A 137 12.68 -8.35 11.61
CA ASP A 137 13.33 -9.61 12.08
C ASP A 137 12.37 -10.81 12.02
N LEU A 138 11.08 -10.57 11.80
CA LEU A 138 10.09 -11.65 11.72
C LEU A 138 10.18 -12.40 10.37
N GLU A 139 9.83 -13.68 10.43
CA GLU A 139 9.75 -14.54 9.25
C GLU A 139 8.66 -14.08 8.29
N ILE A 140 8.93 -14.25 6.98
CA ILE A 140 7.93 -14.07 5.92
C ILE A 140 6.98 -15.28 5.95
N ASP A 141 5.67 -15.03 6.00
CA ASP A 141 4.64 -16.07 6.03
C ASP A 141 4.02 -16.29 4.65
N LEU A 142 4.47 -17.33 3.95
CA LEU A 142 3.91 -17.75 2.65
C LEU A 142 2.48 -18.27 2.76
N ASN A 143 2.07 -18.72 3.95
CA ASN A 143 0.76 -19.30 4.21
C ASN A 143 -0.14 -18.36 5.00
N HIS A 144 0.07 -17.05 4.86
CA HIS A 144 -0.61 -16.03 5.64
C HIS A 144 -2.14 -16.26 5.67
N PRO A 145 -2.77 -16.30 6.89
CA PRO A 145 -4.14 -16.79 7.07
C PRO A 145 -5.24 -15.85 6.56
N PHE A 146 -4.89 -14.63 6.15
CA PHE A 146 -5.89 -13.65 5.72
C PHE A 146 -6.28 -13.79 4.25
N GLY A 147 -5.45 -14.41 3.42
CA GLY A 147 -5.86 -14.72 2.06
C GLY A 147 -4.81 -14.52 0.97
N PRO A 148 -5.22 -14.73 -0.30
CA PRO A 148 -4.32 -14.83 -1.44
C PRO A 148 -3.45 -13.58 -1.68
N TYR A 149 -3.97 -12.38 -1.41
CA TYR A 149 -3.20 -11.14 -1.57
C TYR A 149 -1.90 -11.18 -0.76
N ASN A 150 -1.99 -11.50 0.54
CA ASN A 150 -0.83 -11.52 1.42
C ASN A 150 0.17 -12.61 1.00
N GLN A 151 -0.34 -13.78 0.59
CA GLN A 151 0.47 -14.89 0.09
C GLN A 151 1.22 -14.51 -1.19
N THR A 152 0.56 -13.83 -2.14
CA THR A 152 1.24 -13.37 -3.38
C THR A 152 2.28 -12.29 -3.11
N LYS A 153 2.02 -11.37 -2.17
CA LYS A 153 3.01 -10.36 -1.76
C LYS A 153 4.21 -11.01 -1.04
N ALA A 154 3.97 -11.99 -0.18
CA ALA A 154 5.04 -12.76 0.46
C ALA A 154 5.89 -13.53 -0.58
N ALA A 155 5.25 -14.24 -1.50
CA ALA A 155 5.94 -14.97 -2.57
C ALA A 155 6.77 -14.03 -3.45
N ALA A 156 6.19 -12.91 -3.90
CA ALA A 156 6.91 -11.93 -4.72
C ALA A 156 8.10 -11.29 -3.96
N THR A 157 7.95 -11.05 -2.65
CA THR A 157 9.07 -10.57 -1.82
C THR A 157 10.22 -11.56 -1.77
N ILE A 158 9.91 -12.86 -1.65
CA ILE A 158 10.94 -13.90 -1.69
C ILE A 158 11.63 -13.96 -3.05
N GLU A 159 10.93 -13.76 -4.17
CA GLU A 159 11.53 -13.68 -5.49
C GLU A 159 12.54 -12.53 -5.59
N VAL A 160 12.21 -11.35 -5.05
CA VAL A 160 13.16 -10.21 -5.00
C VAL A 160 14.38 -10.56 -4.16
N LEU A 161 14.21 -11.13 -2.97
CA LEU A 161 15.31 -11.53 -2.08
C LEU A 161 16.20 -12.59 -2.72
N ASN A 162 15.61 -13.58 -3.41
CA ASN A 162 16.34 -14.61 -4.12
C ASN A 162 17.14 -14.03 -5.30
N ALA A 163 16.56 -13.11 -6.06
CA ALA A 163 17.26 -12.44 -7.15
C ALA A 163 18.48 -11.66 -6.66
N VAL A 164 18.35 -10.96 -5.53
CA VAL A 164 19.49 -10.27 -4.88
C VAL A 164 20.57 -11.25 -4.45
N ARG A 165 20.20 -12.40 -3.89
CA ARG A 165 21.19 -13.42 -3.45
C ARG A 165 21.92 -14.08 -4.63
N GLN A 166 21.19 -14.34 -5.73
CA GLN A 166 21.73 -15.07 -6.90
C GLN A 166 22.52 -14.19 -7.87
N ASN A 167 22.29 -12.87 -7.86
CA ASN A 167 22.90 -11.92 -8.78
C ASN A 167 23.66 -10.83 -8.00
N PRO A 168 24.99 -10.94 -7.84
CA PRO A 168 25.78 -9.99 -7.04
C PRO A 168 25.65 -8.53 -7.48
N ASP A 169 25.46 -8.29 -8.77
CA ASP A 169 25.35 -6.96 -9.37
C ASP A 169 23.92 -6.40 -9.31
N PHE A 170 22.91 -7.21 -8.96
CA PHE A 170 21.55 -6.75 -8.82
C PHE A 170 21.29 -6.20 -7.42
N ASP A 171 20.87 -4.95 -7.34
CA ASP A 171 20.48 -4.28 -6.08
C ASP A 171 18.97 -4.08 -6.01
N ALA A 172 18.38 -4.46 -4.88
CA ALA A 172 16.99 -4.18 -4.58
C ALA A 172 16.80 -3.89 -3.08
N VAL A 173 15.84 -3.03 -2.79
CA VAL A 173 15.36 -2.71 -1.44
C VAL A 173 13.87 -2.95 -1.38
N ILE A 174 13.39 -3.53 -0.29
CA ILE A 174 12.01 -3.92 -0.10
C ILE A 174 11.36 -3.00 0.94
N LEU A 175 10.20 -2.42 0.61
CA LEU A 175 9.44 -1.56 1.50
C LEU A 175 8.12 -2.20 1.87
N CYS A 176 7.82 -2.22 3.16
CA CYS A 176 6.64 -2.87 3.73
C CYS A 176 5.73 -1.81 4.38
N PRO A 177 4.90 -1.10 3.62
CA PRO A 177 3.99 -0.11 4.19
C PRO A 177 2.85 -0.78 4.96
N THR A 178 2.30 -0.04 5.94
CA THR A 178 1.10 -0.38 6.68
C THR A 178 -0.17 0.07 5.96
N ALA A 179 -1.25 0.39 6.68
CA ALA A 179 -2.50 0.84 6.06
C ALA A 179 -2.36 2.27 5.52
N ILE A 180 -2.24 2.39 4.21
CA ILE A 180 -1.97 3.66 3.54
C ILE A 180 -3.25 4.50 3.43
N LEU A 181 -3.17 5.75 3.85
CA LEU A 181 -4.16 6.82 3.66
C LEU A 181 -3.49 8.03 3.01
N GLY A 182 -4.24 8.87 2.32
CA GLY A 182 -3.66 10.11 1.79
C GLY A 182 -4.54 10.79 0.75
N PRO A 183 -4.20 12.00 0.34
CA PRO A 183 -4.75 12.62 -0.86
C PRO A 183 -4.31 11.84 -2.12
N TYR A 184 -4.88 12.20 -3.26
CA TYR A 184 -4.62 11.56 -4.56
C TYR A 184 -5.14 10.13 -4.69
N ASP A 185 -6.13 9.75 -3.87
CA ASP A 185 -6.82 8.46 -3.95
C ASP A 185 -7.95 8.48 -5.00
N PHE A 186 -7.60 8.82 -6.24
CA PHE A 186 -8.58 9.00 -7.35
C PHE A 186 -9.46 7.76 -7.60
N LYS A 187 -8.99 6.57 -7.23
CA LYS A 187 -9.77 5.32 -7.36
C LYS A 187 -10.58 5.00 -6.11
N ILE A 188 -10.49 5.87 -5.12
CA ILE A 188 -11.07 5.75 -3.78
C ILE A 188 -10.88 4.33 -3.21
N SER A 189 -9.83 4.14 -2.44
CA SER A 189 -9.54 2.90 -1.71
C SER A 189 -10.64 2.56 -0.69
N ASN A 190 -10.59 1.38 -0.11
CA ASN A 190 -11.57 0.99 0.91
C ASN A 190 -11.51 1.90 2.17
N LEU A 191 -10.31 2.30 2.56
CA LEU A 191 -10.12 3.22 3.67
C LEU A 191 -10.52 4.66 3.29
N GLY A 192 -10.17 5.12 2.08
CA GLY A 192 -10.65 6.39 1.54
C GLY A 192 -12.18 6.44 1.47
N TYR A 193 -12.83 5.33 1.11
CA TYR A 193 -14.28 5.23 1.07
C TYR A 193 -14.93 5.33 2.46
N LEU A 194 -14.29 4.79 3.51
CA LEU A 194 -14.75 4.98 4.89
C LEU A 194 -14.74 6.45 5.28
N ILE A 195 -13.65 7.17 5.00
CA ILE A 195 -13.51 8.61 5.30
C ILE A 195 -14.52 9.41 4.48
N LEU A 196 -14.65 9.13 3.19
CA LEU A 196 -15.59 9.80 2.30
C LEU A 196 -17.06 9.61 2.75
N ASN A 197 -17.43 8.39 3.15
CA ASN A 197 -18.77 8.13 3.70
C ASN A 197 -19.02 8.88 5.00
N TYR A 198 -17.99 9.03 5.83
CA TYR A 198 -18.10 9.87 7.02
C TYR A 198 -18.40 11.32 6.65
N CYS A 199 -17.62 11.90 5.72
CA CYS A 199 -17.82 13.29 5.27
C CYS A 199 -19.20 13.52 4.66
N LYS A 200 -19.73 12.54 3.93
CA LYS A 200 -21.08 12.59 3.36
C LYS A 200 -22.20 12.34 4.38
N GLY A 201 -21.88 12.18 5.66
CA GLY A 201 -22.86 11.87 6.69
C GLY A 201 -23.49 10.47 6.55
N LYS A 202 -22.88 9.57 5.78
CA LYS A 202 -23.42 8.22 5.48
C LYS A 202 -22.86 7.11 6.35
N GLN A 203 -21.74 7.35 7.05
CA GLN A 203 -21.12 6.33 7.89
C GLN A 203 -21.98 6.05 9.12
N ARG A 204 -22.48 4.82 9.25
CA ARG A 204 -23.38 4.41 10.34
C ARG A 204 -22.83 3.27 11.19
N ILE A 205 -21.91 2.51 10.66
CA ILE A 205 -21.45 1.26 11.27
C ILE A 205 -19.92 1.22 11.24
N ILE A 206 -19.33 0.85 12.37
CA ILE A 206 -17.89 0.55 12.48
C ILE A 206 -17.68 -0.78 13.20
N ILE A 207 -16.50 -1.33 13.00
CA ILE A 207 -16.01 -2.52 13.71
C ILE A 207 -14.96 -2.08 14.72
N ASP A 208 -14.96 -2.73 15.88
CA ASP A 208 -13.93 -2.55 16.87
C ASP A 208 -12.61 -3.19 16.44
N GLY A 209 -11.53 -2.44 16.55
CA GLY A 209 -10.18 -2.86 16.23
C GLY A 209 -9.30 -1.67 15.91
N ALA A 210 -8.09 -1.94 15.44
CA ALA A 210 -7.09 -0.91 15.15
C ALA A 210 -6.36 -1.19 13.84
N TYR A 211 -5.85 -0.12 13.25
CA TYR A 211 -4.85 -0.18 12.19
C TYR A 211 -3.64 0.67 12.59
N ASP A 212 -2.51 0.36 12.01
CA ASP A 212 -1.42 1.32 11.88
C ASP A 212 -1.61 2.05 10.55
N PHE A 213 -1.88 3.36 10.63
CA PHE A 213 -2.14 4.21 9.47
C PHE A 213 -0.92 5.03 9.11
N VAL A 214 -0.60 5.09 7.82
CA VAL A 214 0.52 5.88 7.29
C VAL A 214 0.08 6.72 6.11
N ASP A 215 0.64 7.94 5.98
CA ASP A 215 0.37 8.81 4.84
C ASP A 215 1.06 8.30 3.57
N ALA A 216 0.33 8.29 2.45
CA ALA A 216 0.85 7.90 1.14
C ALA A 216 2.08 8.71 0.73
N ARG A 217 2.14 10.00 1.10
CA ARG A 217 3.27 10.89 0.82
C ARG A 217 4.49 10.54 1.66
N ASP A 218 4.31 10.08 2.91
CA ASP A 218 5.41 9.63 3.76
C ASP A 218 5.96 8.30 3.28
N VAL A 219 5.07 7.39 2.84
CA VAL A 219 5.50 6.16 2.17
C VAL A 219 6.27 6.49 0.89
N ALA A 220 5.81 7.46 0.09
CA ALA A 220 6.53 7.93 -1.11
C ALA A 220 7.92 8.50 -0.77
N ILE A 221 8.01 9.34 0.27
CA ILE A 221 9.30 9.84 0.78
C ILE A 221 10.18 8.67 1.24
N GLY A 222 9.61 7.68 1.93
CA GLY A 222 10.30 6.45 2.32
C GLY A 222 10.89 5.69 1.13
N HIS A 223 10.18 5.66 -0.02
CA HIS A 223 10.68 5.07 -1.27
C HIS A 223 11.91 5.82 -1.81
N ILE A 224 11.87 7.15 -1.81
CA ILE A 224 13.00 7.98 -2.26
C ILE A 224 14.20 7.81 -1.32
N LEU A 225 13.96 7.85 -0.02
CA LEU A 225 15.02 7.62 0.98
C LEU A 225 15.65 6.23 0.83
N ALA A 226 14.86 5.21 0.55
CA ALA A 226 15.35 3.86 0.33
C ALA A 226 16.14 3.71 -0.98
N ALA A 227 15.75 4.44 -2.04
CA ALA A 227 16.53 4.51 -3.27
C ALA A 227 17.94 5.05 -3.03
N ASP A 228 18.05 6.10 -2.22
CA ASP A 228 19.31 6.80 -1.96
C ASP A 228 20.16 6.14 -0.86
N LYS A 229 19.55 5.66 0.24
CA LYS A 229 20.25 5.23 1.46
C LYS A 229 20.02 3.75 1.83
N GLY A 230 19.05 3.09 1.23
CA GLY A 230 18.71 1.71 1.56
C GLY A 230 19.88 0.76 1.33
N LYS A 231 19.99 -0.27 2.17
CA LYS A 231 21.01 -1.30 1.99
C LYS A 231 20.46 -2.41 1.09
N ARG A 232 21.32 -2.92 0.22
CA ARG A 232 21.03 -4.00 -0.73
C ARG A 232 20.41 -5.21 -0.02
N GLY A 233 19.25 -5.67 -0.48
CA GLY A 233 18.56 -6.84 0.05
C GLY A 233 17.81 -6.60 1.37
N GLU A 234 17.84 -5.39 1.92
CA GLU A 234 17.18 -5.09 3.18
C GLU A 234 15.69 -4.78 3.01
N MET A 235 14.92 -5.13 4.04
CA MET A 235 13.51 -4.75 4.18
C MET A 235 13.38 -3.60 5.17
N TYR A 236 12.46 -2.67 4.87
CA TYR A 236 12.11 -1.55 5.75
C TYR A 236 10.60 -1.43 5.90
N ILE A 237 10.11 -1.46 7.12
CA ILE A 237 8.71 -1.20 7.43
C ILE A 237 8.48 0.32 7.42
N LEU A 238 7.49 0.74 6.65
CA LEU A 238 7.02 2.12 6.60
C LEU A 238 5.67 2.20 7.30
N SER A 239 5.69 2.25 8.62
CA SER A 239 4.51 2.41 9.46
C SER A 239 4.31 3.87 9.87
N GLY A 240 3.11 4.19 10.36
CA GLY A 240 2.77 5.50 10.87
C GLY A 240 2.29 5.42 12.31
N TYR A 241 0.99 5.58 12.53
CA TYR A 241 0.39 5.63 13.86
C TYR A 241 -0.69 4.59 14.04
N ARG A 242 -0.55 3.78 15.11
CA ARG A 242 -1.60 2.87 15.54
C ARG A 242 -2.77 3.64 16.12
N VAL A 243 -3.94 3.52 15.48
CA VAL A 243 -5.17 4.17 15.92
C VAL A 243 -6.34 3.18 15.89
N GLU A 244 -7.17 3.21 16.93
CA GLU A 244 -8.39 2.43 16.97
C GLU A 244 -9.47 3.06 16.08
N ILE A 245 -10.30 2.25 15.44
CA ILE A 245 -11.34 2.76 14.53
C ILE A 245 -12.30 3.75 15.22
N PRO A 246 -12.74 3.51 16.49
CA PRO A 246 -13.56 4.53 17.20
C PRO A 246 -12.82 5.85 17.42
N GLU A 247 -11.50 5.84 17.61
CA GLU A 247 -10.69 7.04 17.75
C GLU A 247 -10.54 7.78 16.42
N LEU A 248 -10.33 7.06 15.31
CA LEU A 248 -10.35 7.63 13.97
C LEU A 248 -11.66 8.39 13.69
N ILE A 249 -12.81 7.82 14.07
CA ILE A 249 -14.11 8.47 13.93
C ILE A 249 -14.19 9.76 14.78
N LYS A 250 -13.66 9.75 16.01
CA LYS A 250 -13.60 10.98 16.85
C LYS A 250 -12.70 12.05 16.21
N MET A 251 -11.58 11.66 15.63
CA MET A 251 -10.71 12.58 14.90
C MET A 251 -11.44 13.21 13.70
N LEU A 252 -12.13 12.40 12.90
CA LEU A 252 -12.96 12.89 11.79
C LEU A 252 -14.09 13.82 12.27
N ALA A 253 -14.76 13.49 13.37
CA ALA A 253 -15.79 14.36 13.98
C ALA A 253 -15.22 15.73 14.34
N LYS A 254 -14.04 15.76 14.96
CA LYS A 254 -13.38 17.01 15.35
C LYS A 254 -12.99 17.87 14.14
N ILE A 255 -12.53 17.25 13.06
CA ILE A 255 -12.07 17.97 11.86
C ILE A 255 -13.26 18.46 11.03
N THR A 256 -14.28 17.61 10.85
CA THR A 256 -15.43 17.93 9.99
C THR A 256 -16.53 18.74 10.70
N GLY A 257 -16.57 18.76 12.02
CA GLY A 257 -17.68 19.27 12.83
C GLY A 257 -18.92 18.37 12.80
N LEU A 258 -18.90 17.24 12.09
CA LEU A 258 -20.03 16.31 11.98
C LEU A 258 -20.06 15.36 13.17
N ASN A 259 -21.15 15.35 13.92
CA ASN A 259 -21.35 14.41 15.03
C ASN A 259 -22.32 13.30 14.61
N LEU A 260 -21.81 12.29 13.93
CA LEU A 260 -22.62 11.18 13.44
C LEU A 260 -22.83 10.12 14.53
N HIS A 261 -24.06 9.63 14.64
CA HIS A 261 -24.36 8.44 15.44
C HIS A 261 -23.85 7.21 14.70
N VAL A 262 -22.68 6.70 15.12
CA VAL A 262 -22.03 5.54 14.53
C VAL A 262 -22.14 4.35 15.49
N PHE A 263 -22.77 3.26 15.03
CA PHE A 263 -22.94 2.04 15.81
C PHE A 263 -21.73 1.13 15.67
N LYS A 264 -21.20 0.71 16.81
CA LYS A 264 -20.10 -0.25 16.87
C LYS A 264 -20.69 -1.66 16.88
N ILE A 265 -20.43 -2.44 15.83
CA ILE A 265 -20.85 -3.84 15.77
C ILE A 265 -19.79 -4.73 16.41
N PRO A 266 -20.15 -5.59 17.38
CA PRO A 266 -19.25 -6.58 17.96
C PRO A 266 -18.75 -7.58 16.91
N TYR A 267 -17.47 -8.01 17.06
CA TYR A 267 -16.82 -8.95 16.14
C TYR A 267 -17.61 -10.26 15.96
N TRP A 268 -18.18 -10.81 17.03
CA TRP A 268 -18.91 -12.08 17.00
C TRP A 268 -20.19 -12.01 16.17
N ILE A 269 -20.76 -10.80 15.95
CA ILE A 269 -21.90 -10.58 15.04
C ILE A 269 -21.41 -10.42 13.60
N ILE A 270 -20.41 -9.55 13.37
CA ILE A 270 -20.02 -9.18 12.02
C ILE A 270 -19.22 -10.30 11.31
N TYR A 271 -18.47 -11.11 12.06
CA TYR A 271 -17.64 -12.17 11.48
C TYR A 271 -18.45 -13.22 10.73
N PRO A 272 -19.52 -13.85 11.29
CA PRO A 272 -20.36 -14.75 10.53
C PRO A 272 -21.09 -14.07 9.36
N LEU A 273 -21.51 -12.81 9.50
CA LEU A 273 -22.14 -12.06 8.41
C LEU A 273 -21.18 -11.79 7.25
N SER A 274 -19.89 -11.73 7.49
CA SER A 274 -18.88 -11.49 6.44
C SER A 274 -18.80 -12.62 5.39
N PHE A 275 -19.25 -13.82 5.69
CA PHE A 275 -19.31 -14.90 4.72
C PHE A 275 -20.44 -14.73 3.70
N ILE A 276 -21.50 -14.02 4.07
CA ILE A 276 -22.65 -13.72 3.21
C ILE A 276 -22.46 -12.39 2.48
N ALA A 277 -21.65 -11.49 3.03
CA ALA A 277 -21.39 -10.15 2.49
C ALA A 277 -20.99 -10.14 0.99
N PRO A 278 -20.15 -11.05 0.46
CA PRO A 278 -19.83 -11.06 -0.97
C PRO A 278 -21.04 -11.22 -1.89
N LEU A 279 -22.05 -11.98 -1.46
CA LEU A 279 -23.30 -12.13 -2.21
C LEU A 279 -24.10 -10.83 -2.21
N TYR A 280 -24.23 -10.17 -1.05
CA TYR A 280 -24.87 -8.87 -0.92
C TYR A 280 -24.20 -7.83 -1.84
N TYR A 281 -22.88 -7.69 -1.80
CA TYR A 281 -22.15 -6.74 -2.64
C TYR A 281 -22.29 -7.02 -4.14
N LYS A 282 -22.36 -8.30 -4.53
CA LYS A 282 -22.62 -8.70 -5.91
C LYS A 282 -24.01 -8.28 -6.39
N ILE A 283 -25.04 -8.42 -5.55
CA ILE A 283 -26.43 -8.07 -5.88
C ILE A 283 -26.61 -6.56 -5.92
N THR A 284 -26.04 -5.84 -4.96
CA THR A 284 -26.22 -4.38 -4.84
C THR A 284 -25.23 -3.56 -5.65
N ASN A 285 -24.24 -4.20 -6.29
CA ASN A 285 -23.15 -3.55 -7.02
C ASN A 285 -22.42 -2.47 -6.18
N THR A 286 -22.30 -2.70 -4.87
CA THR A 286 -21.65 -1.79 -3.93
C THR A 286 -20.23 -2.25 -3.60
N LYS A 287 -19.34 -1.32 -3.19
CA LYS A 287 -17.98 -1.67 -2.77
C LYS A 287 -18.00 -2.55 -1.52
N PRO A 288 -17.22 -3.66 -1.51
CA PRO A 288 -17.14 -4.54 -0.35
C PRO A 288 -16.33 -3.89 0.77
N LEU A 289 -16.95 -3.51 1.87
CA LEU A 289 -16.29 -2.97 3.07
C LEU A 289 -16.08 -4.03 4.14
N PHE A 290 -17.10 -4.86 4.38
CA PHE A 290 -17.11 -5.86 5.45
C PHE A 290 -16.89 -7.26 4.88
N THR A 291 -15.68 -7.52 4.39
CA THR A 291 -15.27 -8.86 3.96
C THR A 291 -14.61 -9.61 5.11
N THR A 292 -14.53 -10.92 5.01
CA THR A 292 -13.77 -11.74 5.98
C THR A 292 -12.33 -11.25 6.13
N TYR A 293 -11.72 -10.80 5.02
CA TYR A 293 -10.39 -10.21 5.01
C TYR A 293 -10.34 -8.93 5.86
N SER A 294 -11.18 -7.93 5.56
CA SER A 294 -11.16 -6.65 6.26
C SER A 294 -11.45 -6.78 7.75
N ILE A 295 -12.34 -7.72 8.13
CA ILE A 295 -12.68 -7.99 9.54
C ILE A 295 -11.51 -8.66 10.28
N LYS A 296 -10.80 -9.59 9.64
CA LYS A 296 -9.60 -10.19 10.21
C LYS A 296 -8.48 -9.18 10.35
N THR A 297 -8.25 -8.35 9.33
CA THR A 297 -7.19 -7.34 9.31
C THR A 297 -7.38 -6.29 10.40
N VAL A 298 -8.61 -5.81 10.63
CA VAL A 298 -8.89 -4.82 11.70
C VAL A 298 -8.66 -5.38 13.10
N LYS A 299 -8.66 -6.71 13.25
CA LYS A 299 -8.38 -7.44 14.50
C LYS A 299 -6.97 -8.01 14.57
N SER A 300 -6.17 -7.85 13.52
CA SER A 300 -4.78 -8.31 13.48
C SER A 300 -3.88 -7.47 14.39
N ASN A 301 -2.64 -7.90 14.50
CA ASN A 301 -1.65 -7.18 15.27
C ASN A 301 -1.28 -5.86 14.56
N SER A 302 -1.57 -4.75 15.19
CA SER A 302 -1.26 -3.39 14.71
C SER A 302 -0.16 -2.69 15.52
N PHE A 303 0.59 -3.42 16.35
CA PHE A 303 1.80 -2.92 17.00
C PHE A 303 2.99 -3.12 16.05
N ILE A 304 3.32 -2.09 15.29
CA ILE A 304 4.28 -2.16 14.19
C ILE A 304 5.37 -1.10 14.41
N SER A 305 6.62 -1.45 14.12
CA SER A 305 7.76 -0.56 14.31
C SER A 305 8.39 -0.17 12.98
N HIS A 306 8.58 1.13 12.78
CA HIS A 306 9.41 1.69 11.70
C HIS A 306 10.81 2.12 12.18
N LYS A 307 11.24 1.63 13.34
CA LYS A 307 12.51 2.03 13.96
C LYS A 307 13.69 1.91 13.00
N LYS A 308 13.80 0.78 12.28
CA LYS A 308 14.87 0.55 11.31
C LYS A 308 14.85 1.56 10.17
N ALA A 309 13.67 1.88 9.63
CA ALA A 309 13.53 2.90 8.59
C ALA A 309 13.93 4.29 9.11
N THR A 310 13.56 4.63 10.34
CA THR A 310 13.97 5.90 10.97
C THR A 310 15.48 5.98 11.14
N GLU A 311 16.10 4.94 11.71
CA GLU A 311 17.54 4.96 12.02
C GLU A 311 18.43 4.90 10.78
N GLN A 312 18.04 4.13 9.77
CA GLN A 312 18.89 3.89 8.60
C GLN A 312 18.57 4.79 7.40
N LEU A 313 17.31 5.19 7.22
CA LEU A 313 16.88 6.02 6.11
C LEU A 313 16.61 7.47 6.50
N GLY A 314 16.31 7.74 7.78
CA GLY A 314 15.80 9.02 8.24
C GLY A 314 14.29 9.20 8.02
N TYR A 315 13.55 8.05 7.93
CA TYR A 315 12.10 8.05 7.79
C TYR A 315 11.41 8.64 9.02
N ASN A 316 10.47 9.57 8.80
CA ASN A 316 9.71 10.23 9.85
C ASN A 316 8.29 10.54 9.37
N PRO A 317 7.28 9.71 9.71
CA PRO A 317 5.92 9.89 9.25
C PRO A 317 5.24 11.06 9.96
N ARG A 318 4.42 11.82 9.20
CA ARG A 318 3.60 12.93 9.72
C ARG A 318 2.49 12.44 10.63
N PRO A 319 2.04 13.25 11.60
CA PRO A 319 0.92 12.92 12.47
C PRO A 319 -0.37 12.65 11.66
N LEU A 320 -1.13 11.61 12.04
CA LEU A 320 -2.33 11.19 11.32
C LEU A 320 -3.39 12.31 11.15
N HIS A 321 -3.49 13.24 12.11
CA HIS A 321 -4.46 14.33 12.00
C HIS A 321 -4.17 15.28 10.81
N GLU A 322 -2.90 15.47 10.46
CA GLU A 322 -2.50 16.23 9.26
C GLU A 322 -2.95 15.48 8.00
N THR A 323 -2.70 14.17 7.92
CA THR A 323 -3.15 13.32 6.82
C THR A 323 -4.67 13.40 6.64
N LEU A 324 -5.44 13.32 7.73
CA LEU A 324 -6.89 13.39 7.66
C LEU A 324 -7.39 14.75 7.19
N ASN A 325 -6.80 15.85 7.66
CA ASN A 325 -7.13 17.19 7.17
C ASN A 325 -6.87 17.32 5.67
N ASP A 326 -5.70 16.85 5.20
CA ASP A 326 -5.33 16.96 3.79
C ASP A 326 -6.21 16.09 2.90
N ILE A 327 -6.62 14.88 3.34
CA ILE A 327 -7.60 14.06 2.61
C ILE A 327 -8.93 14.79 2.47
N LEU A 328 -9.41 15.42 3.54
CA LEU A 328 -10.69 16.14 3.53
C LEU A 328 -10.66 17.37 2.62
N ASN A 329 -9.55 18.11 2.63
CA ASN A 329 -9.36 19.24 1.73
C ASN A 329 -9.31 18.76 0.28
N TRP A 330 -8.54 17.72 -0.01
CA TRP A 330 -8.46 17.13 -1.34
C TRP A 330 -9.81 16.59 -1.83
N PHE A 331 -10.62 15.95 -0.97
CA PHE A 331 -11.97 15.53 -1.33
C PHE A 331 -12.87 16.70 -1.74
N LYS A 332 -12.72 17.87 -1.11
CA LYS A 332 -13.46 19.09 -1.49
C LYS A 332 -12.97 19.65 -2.82
N GLU A 333 -11.64 19.73 -3.02
CA GLU A 333 -11.02 20.22 -4.25
C GLU A 333 -11.42 19.38 -5.46
N GLU A 334 -11.48 18.05 -5.31
CA GLU A 334 -11.88 17.12 -6.35
C GLU A 334 -13.41 16.90 -6.44
N ASN A 335 -14.20 17.65 -5.68
CA ASN A 335 -15.67 17.55 -5.65
C ASN A 335 -16.20 16.16 -5.26
N PHE A 336 -15.48 15.42 -4.42
CA PHE A 336 -15.97 14.14 -3.88
C PHE A 336 -16.96 14.34 -2.73
N CYS A 337 -16.88 15.42 -1.98
CA CYS A 337 -17.79 15.78 -0.87
C CYS A 337 -17.93 17.30 -0.68
#